data_a38dd5001316032e4c6ab1d614fdd327
#
_entry.id   a38dd5001316032e4c6ab1d614fdd327
#
_cell.length_a   1.000
_cell.length_b   1.000
_cell.length_c   1.000
_cell.angle_alpha   90.00
_cell.angle_beta   90.00
_cell.angle_gamma   90.00
#
_symmetry.space_group_name_H-M   'P 1'
#
loop_
_entity.id
_entity.type
_entity.pdbx_description
1 polymer ?
#
loop_
_entity_poly.entity_id
_entity_poly.type
_entity_poly.pdbx_seq_one_letter_code
_entity_poly.pdbx_strand_id
1 'polypeptide(L)'
;MSAVFQDPASYLNPAIKVGAQIAEVIRVKQGLKRRAARRRAVELLTAVRLRDPELVYGQYPHELSGGMLQRVLIAAAIAVEPRALIADEATTALDVTVQAEILDLLDELRTRTGLALVVVSHDLAVVAQFCDEVLVMRQGEVVERGETRSVLHDPQHDYTRLLIAEHDSYGLDKFLAPEEAS
;
A
#
# COMPACT_ATOMS: atom_id res chain seq x y z
N MET A 1 -13.27 1.01 5.88
CA MET A 1 -11.98 0.32 5.83
C MET A 1 -11.88 -0.45 4.53
N SER A 2 -10.74 -0.42 3.87
CA SER A 2 -10.40 -1.21 2.66
C SER A 2 -9.08 -1.93 2.87
N ALA A 3 -8.77 -2.90 2.00
CA ALA A 3 -7.49 -3.60 2.02
C ALA A 3 -6.95 -3.79 0.59
N VAL A 4 -5.63 -3.82 0.49
CA VAL A 4 -4.86 -4.17 -0.70
C VAL A 4 -3.90 -5.28 -0.30
N PHE A 5 -3.89 -6.37 -1.06
CA PHE A 5 -3.15 -7.59 -0.74
C PHE A 5 -2.00 -7.86 -1.71
N GLN A 6 -1.16 -8.82 -1.38
CA GLN A 6 0.09 -9.17 -2.05
C GLN A 6 -0.06 -9.55 -3.53
N ASP A 7 -1.13 -10.27 -3.90
CA ASP A 7 -1.35 -10.74 -5.28
C ASP A 7 -2.49 -9.96 -5.94
N PRO A 8 -2.19 -8.86 -6.67
CA PRO A 8 -3.21 -8.04 -7.29
C PRO A 8 -4.03 -8.78 -8.35
N ALA A 9 -3.48 -9.80 -9.01
CA ALA A 9 -4.17 -10.52 -10.05
C ALA A 9 -5.34 -11.36 -9.51
N SER A 10 -5.21 -11.87 -8.27
CA SER A 10 -6.25 -12.68 -7.62
C SER A 10 -7.51 -11.90 -7.23
N TYR A 11 -7.42 -10.57 -7.13
CA TYR A 11 -8.54 -9.71 -6.71
C TYR A 11 -9.26 -9.02 -7.87
N LEU A 12 -8.74 -9.15 -9.08
CA LEU A 12 -9.34 -8.62 -10.29
C LEU A 12 -9.92 -9.75 -11.14
N ASN A 13 -11.15 -9.57 -11.62
CA ASN A 13 -11.73 -10.52 -12.56
C ASN A 13 -11.01 -10.42 -13.92
N PRO A 14 -10.31 -11.48 -14.39
CA PRO A 14 -9.53 -11.44 -15.61
C PRO A 14 -10.38 -11.24 -16.89
N ALA A 15 -11.66 -11.53 -16.85
CA ALA A 15 -12.58 -11.38 -17.98
C ALA A 15 -13.24 -9.99 -18.06
N ILE A 16 -12.96 -9.10 -17.09
CA ILE A 16 -13.57 -7.77 -17.02
C ILE A 16 -12.48 -6.71 -17.05
N LYS A 17 -12.68 -5.66 -17.86
CA LYS A 17 -11.75 -4.52 -17.96
C LYS A 17 -11.59 -3.83 -16.61
N VAL A 18 -10.36 -3.47 -16.27
CA VAL A 18 -10.03 -2.94 -14.93
C VAL A 18 -10.82 -1.67 -14.58
N GLY A 19 -10.99 -0.77 -15.54
CA GLY A 19 -11.77 0.44 -15.32
C GLY A 19 -13.26 0.18 -15.07
N ALA A 20 -13.81 -0.87 -15.68
CA ALA A 20 -15.19 -1.26 -15.44
C ALA A 20 -15.39 -1.82 -14.03
N GLN A 21 -14.41 -2.55 -13.50
CA GLN A 21 -14.44 -3.07 -12.13
C GLN A 21 -14.40 -1.92 -11.11
N ILE A 22 -13.51 -0.94 -11.28
CA ILE A 22 -13.47 0.27 -10.43
C ILE A 22 -14.78 1.05 -10.53
N ALA A 23 -15.29 1.27 -11.75
CA ALA A 23 -16.54 1.99 -11.96
C ALA A 23 -17.74 1.29 -11.30
N GLU A 24 -17.76 -0.04 -11.26
CA GLU A 24 -18.83 -0.80 -10.60
C GLU A 24 -18.78 -0.62 -9.08
N VAL A 25 -17.58 -0.66 -8.47
CA VAL A 25 -17.38 -0.34 -7.04
C VAL A 25 -17.95 1.05 -6.71
N ILE A 26 -17.63 2.05 -7.54
CA ILE A 26 -18.11 3.44 -7.37
C ILE A 26 -19.65 3.48 -7.50
N ARG A 27 -20.22 2.79 -8.48
CA ARG A 27 -21.67 2.76 -8.67
C ARG A 27 -22.40 2.19 -7.47
N VAL A 28 -21.92 1.06 -6.97
CA VAL A 28 -22.53 0.38 -5.82
C VAL A 28 -22.40 1.19 -4.53
N LYS A 29 -21.25 1.81 -4.28
CA LYS A 29 -20.97 2.49 -3.02
C LYS A 29 -21.42 3.95 -2.99
N GLN A 30 -21.32 4.66 -4.12
CA GLN A 30 -21.65 6.08 -4.21
C GLN A 30 -22.96 6.36 -4.95
N GLY A 31 -23.62 5.33 -5.50
CA GLY A 31 -24.89 5.49 -6.24
C GLY A 31 -24.77 6.26 -7.55
N LEU A 32 -23.57 6.42 -8.11
CA LEU A 32 -23.33 7.22 -9.30
C LEU A 32 -23.87 6.53 -10.56
N LYS A 33 -24.40 7.34 -11.49
CA LYS A 33 -24.78 6.86 -12.83
C LYS A 33 -23.53 6.43 -13.61
N ARG A 34 -23.69 5.49 -14.55
CA ARG A 34 -22.61 4.84 -15.33
C ARG A 34 -21.57 5.83 -15.89
N ARG A 35 -22.02 6.94 -16.49
CA ARG A 35 -21.12 7.95 -17.07
C ARG A 35 -20.29 8.68 -16.01
N ALA A 36 -20.90 9.03 -14.88
CA ALA A 36 -20.21 9.67 -13.77
C ALA A 36 -19.21 8.71 -13.10
N ALA A 37 -19.60 7.46 -12.87
CA ALA A 37 -18.72 6.43 -12.31
C ALA A 37 -17.51 6.14 -13.22
N ARG A 38 -17.70 6.10 -14.56
CA ARG A 38 -16.58 5.98 -15.50
C ARG A 38 -15.60 7.14 -15.36
N ARG A 39 -16.10 8.38 -15.36
CA ARG A 39 -15.23 9.57 -15.17
C ARG A 39 -14.47 9.50 -13.85
N ARG A 40 -15.16 9.17 -12.75
CA ARG A 40 -14.53 9.03 -11.43
C ARG A 40 -13.48 7.92 -11.39
N ALA A 41 -13.71 6.79 -12.07
CA ALA A 41 -12.72 5.72 -12.18
C ALA A 41 -11.46 6.18 -12.92
N VAL A 42 -11.58 6.95 -14.00
CA VAL A 42 -10.43 7.52 -14.72
C VAL A 42 -9.67 8.52 -13.84
N GLU A 43 -10.37 9.37 -13.08
CA GLU A 43 -9.76 10.28 -12.10
C GLU A 43 -8.96 9.51 -11.05
N LEU A 44 -9.46 8.37 -10.56
CA LEU A 44 -8.75 7.52 -9.61
C LEU A 44 -7.52 6.85 -10.23
N LEU A 45 -7.62 6.36 -11.48
CA LEU A 45 -6.46 5.83 -12.21
C LEU A 45 -5.37 6.89 -12.42
N THR A 46 -5.77 8.14 -12.65
CA THR A 46 -4.84 9.29 -12.68
C THR A 46 -4.21 9.52 -11.31
N ALA A 47 -5.02 9.53 -10.25
CA ALA A 47 -4.56 9.77 -8.88
C ALA A 47 -3.54 8.73 -8.38
N VAL A 48 -3.59 7.51 -8.90
CA VAL A 48 -2.59 6.47 -8.62
C VAL A 48 -1.42 6.48 -9.62
N ARG A 49 -1.20 7.59 -10.32
CA ARG A 49 -0.06 7.83 -11.22
C ARG A 49 0.06 6.83 -12.37
N LEU A 50 -1.06 6.28 -12.87
CA LEU A 50 -1.05 5.48 -14.08
C LEU A 50 -0.94 6.38 -15.30
N ARG A 51 -0.03 6.04 -16.22
CA ARG A 51 0.08 6.70 -17.51
C ARG A 51 -1.11 6.29 -18.39
N ASP A 52 -1.64 7.22 -19.18
CA ASP A 52 -2.77 6.99 -20.10
C ASP A 52 -3.97 6.30 -19.42
N PRO A 53 -4.58 6.91 -18.36
CA PRO A 53 -5.61 6.28 -17.54
C PRO A 53 -6.86 5.89 -18.35
N GLU A 54 -7.17 6.57 -19.45
CA GLU A 54 -8.26 6.19 -20.37
C GLU A 54 -7.94 4.90 -21.12
N LEU A 55 -6.68 4.70 -21.53
CA LEU A 55 -6.23 3.44 -22.15
C LEU A 55 -6.29 2.32 -21.12
N VAL A 56 -5.71 2.52 -19.93
CA VAL A 56 -5.73 1.55 -18.84
C VAL A 56 -7.15 1.18 -18.43
N TYR A 57 -8.08 2.14 -18.39
CA TYR A 57 -9.50 1.85 -18.16
C TYR A 57 -10.05 0.77 -19.09
N GLY A 58 -9.59 0.74 -20.34
CA GLY A 58 -10.01 -0.18 -21.39
C GLY A 58 -9.31 -1.52 -21.41
N GLN A 59 -8.25 -1.72 -20.60
CA GLN A 59 -7.44 -2.94 -20.59
C GLN A 59 -7.99 -3.99 -19.62
N TYR A 60 -7.59 -5.24 -19.86
CA TYR A 60 -7.83 -6.36 -18.96
C TYR A 60 -6.65 -6.54 -17.99
N PRO A 61 -6.83 -7.21 -16.85
CA PRO A 61 -5.76 -7.43 -15.88
C PRO A 61 -4.48 -8.02 -16.48
N HIS A 62 -4.59 -9.01 -17.35
CA HIS A 62 -3.45 -9.68 -18.00
C HIS A 62 -2.67 -8.83 -19.01
N GLU A 63 -3.17 -7.66 -19.37
CA GLU A 63 -2.49 -6.69 -20.25
C GLU A 63 -1.65 -5.67 -19.45
N LEU A 64 -1.64 -5.75 -18.11
CA LEU A 64 -0.97 -4.82 -17.22
C LEU A 64 0.24 -5.45 -16.55
N SER A 65 1.28 -4.65 -16.28
CA SER A 65 2.40 -5.07 -15.44
C SER A 65 1.97 -5.21 -13.96
N GLY A 66 2.76 -5.91 -13.15
CA GLY A 66 2.49 -6.08 -11.72
C GLY A 66 2.30 -4.76 -10.98
N GLY A 67 3.19 -3.78 -11.22
CA GLY A 67 3.06 -2.45 -10.62
C GLY A 67 1.84 -1.66 -11.11
N MET A 68 1.41 -1.85 -12.37
CA MET A 68 0.16 -1.26 -12.87
C MET A 68 -1.07 -1.92 -12.21
N LEU A 69 -1.07 -3.25 -12.07
CA LEU A 69 -2.13 -3.97 -11.36
C LEU A 69 -2.26 -3.53 -9.90
N GLN A 70 -1.12 -3.36 -9.22
CA GLN A 70 -1.10 -2.87 -7.84
C GLN A 70 -1.73 -1.47 -7.73
N ARG A 71 -1.38 -0.55 -8.63
CA ARG A 71 -1.98 0.79 -8.69
C ARG A 71 -3.49 0.73 -8.99
N VAL A 72 -3.93 -0.18 -9.85
CA VAL A 72 -5.36 -0.42 -10.11
C VAL A 72 -6.09 -0.89 -8.86
N LEU A 73 -5.50 -1.81 -8.08
CA LEU A 73 -6.08 -2.24 -6.80
C LEU A 73 -6.15 -1.13 -5.77
N ILE A 74 -5.09 -0.31 -5.66
CA ILE A 74 -5.10 0.87 -4.79
C ILE A 74 -6.23 1.82 -5.23
N ALA A 75 -6.39 2.08 -6.54
CA ALA A 75 -7.48 2.91 -7.06
C ALA A 75 -8.87 2.34 -6.70
N ALA A 76 -9.05 1.02 -6.80
CA ALA A 76 -10.29 0.36 -6.40
C ALA A 76 -10.54 0.45 -4.88
N ALA A 77 -9.49 0.30 -4.06
CA ALA A 77 -9.57 0.37 -2.61
C ALA A 77 -9.93 1.76 -2.10
N ILE A 78 -9.38 2.83 -2.72
CA ILE A 78 -9.70 4.23 -2.36
C ILE A 78 -10.99 4.75 -3.00
N ALA A 79 -11.56 4.03 -3.98
CA ALA A 79 -12.81 4.40 -4.65
C ALA A 79 -14.01 4.52 -3.69
N VAL A 80 -13.95 3.85 -2.55
CA VAL A 80 -14.99 3.89 -1.50
C VAL A 80 -14.72 4.96 -0.42
N GLU A 81 -13.68 5.78 -0.61
CA GLU A 81 -13.26 6.82 0.33
C GLU A 81 -13.12 6.27 1.77
N PRO A 82 -12.29 5.23 1.98
CA PRO A 82 -12.17 4.58 3.27
C PRO A 82 -11.45 5.50 4.27
N ARG A 83 -11.79 5.37 5.57
CA ARG A 83 -11.05 6.06 6.64
C ARG A 83 -9.74 5.35 7.02
N ALA A 84 -9.61 4.08 6.68
CA ALA A 84 -8.40 3.28 6.89
C ALA A 84 -8.18 2.33 5.72
N LEU A 85 -6.92 2.17 5.31
CA LEU A 85 -6.45 1.24 4.28
C LEU A 85 -5.42 0.29 4.91
N ILE A 86 -5.61 -1.00 4.71
CA ILE A 86 -4.63 -2.03 5.06
C ILE A 86 -3.86 -2.37 3.78
N ALA A 87 -2.55 -2.24 3.83
CA ALA A 87 -1.62 -2.68 2.80
C ALA A 87 -0.90 -3.93 3.32
N ASP A 88 -1.40 -5.10 2.92
CA ASP A 88 -0.90 -6.39 3.38
C ASP A 88 0.08 -6.94 2.34
N GLU A 89 1.38 -6.85 2.65
CA GLU A 89 2.48 -7.20 1.75
C GLU A 89 2.32 -6.64 0.32
N ALA A 90 1.72 -5.45 0.21
CA ALA A 90 1.28 -4.87 -1.05
C ALA A 90 2.41 -4.58 -2.05
N THR A 91 3.67 -4.75 -1.66
CA THR A 91 4.86 -4.45 -2.49
C THR A 91 5.83 -5.61 -2.63
N THR A 92 5.65 -6.72 -1.91
CA THR A 92 6.63 -7.83 -1.80
C THR A 92 6.95 -8.50 -3.15
N ALA A 93 6.01 -8.53 -4.09
CA ALA A 93 6.19 -9.14 -5.41
C ALA A 93 6.70 -8.17 -6.49
N LEU A 94 7.07 -6.94 -6.10
CA LEU A 94 7.50 -5.89 -7.03
C LEU A 94 9.03 -5.70 -6.94
N ASP A 95 9.62 -5.19 -8.00
CA ASP A 95 11.02 -4.74 -7.95
C ASP A 95 11.16 -3.51 -7.03
N VAL A 96 12.38 -3.29 -6.50
CA VAL A 96 12.67 -2.27 -5.48
C VAL A 96 12.23 -0.86 -5.90
N THR A 97 12.38 -0.53 -7.18
CA THR A 97 12.01 0.80 -7.69
C THR A 97 10.49 0.97 -7.69
N VAL A 98 9.76 -0.02 -8.18
CA VAL A 98 8.28 0.00 -8.20
C VAL A 98 7.72 -0.06 -6.78
N GLN A 99 8.36 -0.83 -5.88
CA GLN A 99 8.02 -0.85 -4.46
C GLN A 99 8.10 0.56 -3.85
N ALA A 100 9.21 1.26 -4.01
CA ALA A 100 9.38 2.62 -3.53
C ALA A 100 8.29 3.56 -4.09
N GLU A 101 8.02 3.50 -5.40
CA GLU A 101 6.97 4.31 -6.02
C GLU A 101 5.56 4.04 -5.46
N ILE A 102 5.25 2.79 -5.09
CA ILE A 102 3.95 2.43 -4.48
C ILE A 102 3.87 2.96 -3.05
N LEU A 103 4.95 2.86 -2.27
CA LEU A 103 5.00 3.39 -0.91
C LEU A 103 4.85 4.91 -0.90
N ASP A 104 5.57 5.62 -1.77
CA ASP A 104 5.42 7.07 -1.96
C ASP A 104 3.99 7.47 -2.35
N LEU A 105 3.36 6.68 -3.22
CA LEU A 105 1.96 6.89 -3.58
C LEU A 105 1.01 6.74 -2.38
N LEU A 106 1.22 5.72 -1.56
CA LEU A 106 0.41 5.48 -0.36
C LEU A 106 0.58 6.60 0.67
N ASP A 107 1.80 7.10 0.86
CA ASP A 107 2.08 8.22 1.75
C ASP A 107 1.46 9.53 1.26
N GLU A 108 1.55 9.82 -0.05
CA GLU A 108 0.85 10.97 -0.67
C GLU A 108 -0.67 10.87 -0.47
N LEU A 109 -1.24 9.69 -0.68
CA LEU A 109 -2.66 9.46 -0.46
C LEU A 109 -3.04 9.67 1.02
N ARG A 110 -2.26 9.15 1.96
CA ARG A 110 -2.42 9.35 3.41
C ARG A 110 -2.45 10.85 3.74
N THR A 111 -1.44 11.57 3.33
CA THR A 111 -1.28 13.00 3.62
C THR A 111 -2.41 13.84 3.03
N ARG A 112 -2.79 13.56 1.78
CA ARG A 112 -3.81 14.33 1.06
C ARG A 112 -5.23 14.08 1.54
N THR A 113 -5.55 12.87 2.00
CA THR A 113 -6.92 12.46 2.33
C THR A 113 -7.19 12.28 3.82
N GLY A 114 -6.15 12.31 4.67
CA GLY A 114 -6.26 11.97 6.09
C GLY A 114 -6.55 10.48 6.34
N LEU A 115 -6.20 9.63 5.38
CA LEU A 115 -6.38 8.19 5.43
C LEU A 115 -5.45 7.57 6.48
N ALA A 116 -5.97 6.79 7.41
CA ALA A 116 -5.13 5.95 8.26
C ALA A 116 -4.59 4.78 7.43
N LEU A 117 -3.26 4.58 7.46
CA LEU A 117 -2.59 3.50 6.73
C LEU A 117 -2.06 2.46 7.72
N VAL A 118 -2.42 1.21 7.51
CA VAL A 118 -1.85 0.06 8.22
C VAL A 118 -1.04 -0.74 7.21
N VAL A 119 0.27 -0.83 7.42
CA VAL A 119 1.20 -1.58 6.56
C VAL A 119 1.56 -2.87 7.27
N VAL A 120 1.32 -4.00 6.61
CA VAL A 120 1.84 -5.31 7.02
C VAL A 120 3.02 -5.63 6.12
N SER A 121 4.19 -5.77 6.72
CA SER A 121 5.45 -6.02 6.01
C SER A 121 6.40 -6.84 6.86
N HIS A 122 7.20 -7.66 6.22
CA HIS A 122 8.37 -8.28 6.81
C HIS A 122 9.65 -7.46 6.56
N ASP A 123 9.58 -6.40 5.78
CA ASP A 123 10.69 -5.50 5.47
C ASP A 123 10.76 -4.37 6.51
N LEU A 124 11.72 -4.46 7.44
CA LEU A 124 11.92 -3.46 8.49
C LEU A 124 12.34 -2.09 7.93
N ALA A 125 12.98 -2.02 6.76
CA ALA A 125 13.31 -0.75 6.13
C ALA A 125 12.06 0.01 5.70
N VAL A 126 11.05 -0.69 5.17
CA VAL A 126 9.74 -0.12 4.89
C VAL A 126 9.07 0.39 6.16
N VAL A 127 9.07 -0.42 7.23
CA VAL A 127 8.48 -0.04 8.52
C VAL A 127 9.18 1.20 9.09
N ALA A 128 10.51 1.23 9.09
CA ALA A 128 11.30 2.34 9.61
C ALA A 128 11.04 3.66 8.87
N GLN A 129 10.81 3.59 7.56
CA GLN A 129 10.64 4.76 6.72
C GLN A 129 9.21 5.30 6.70
N PHE A 130 8.20 4.44 6.77
CA PHE A 130 6.81 4.82 6.48
C PHE A 130 5.85 4.75 7.68
N CYS A 131 6.24 4.10 8.78
CA CYS A 131 5.35 3.88 9.91
C CYS A 131 5.71 4.75 11.10
N ASP A 132 4.70 5.41 11.68
CA ASP A 132 4.85 6.19 12.92
C ASP A 132 4.90 5.27 14.15
N GLU A 133 4.05 4.23 14.15
CA GLU A 133 3.97 3.20 15.20
C GLU A 133 4.12 1.80 14.61
N VAL A 134 4.67 0.87 15.36
CA VAL A 134 4.83 -0.53 15.00
C VAL A 134 4.18 -1.47 16.01
N LEU A 135 3.62 -2.55 15.48
CA LEU A 135 3.14 -3.71 16.23
C LEU A 135 3.94 -4.93 15.78
N VAL A 136 4.79 -5.48 16.63
CA VAL A 136 5.50 -6.73 16.35
C VAL A 136 4.62 -7.90 16.74
N MET A 137 4.36 -8.78 15.78
CA MET A 137 3.50 -9.95 15.99
C MET A 137 4.28 -11.26 15.88
N ARG A 138 3.97 -12.21 16.77
CA ARG A 138 4.51 -13.58 16.73
C ARG A 138 3.40 -14.56 17.06
N GLN A 139 3.19 -15.58 16.24
CA GLN A 139 2.20 -16.65 16.46
C GLN A 139 0.77 -16.15 16.76
N GLY A 140 0.38 -15.03 16.13
CA GLY A 140 -0.95 -14.42 16.28
C GLY A 140 -1.08 -13.47 17.47
N GLU A 141 -0.03 -13.28 18.28
CA GLU A 141 -0.02 -12.36 19.42
C GLU A 141 0.86 -11.14 19.14
N VAL A 142 0.46 -9.98 19.66
CA VAL A 142 1.28 -8.77 19.67
C VAL A 142 2.27 -8.91 20.81
N VAL A 143 3.55 -9.06 20.50
CA VAL A 143 4.63 -9.24 21.48
C VAL A 143 5.29 -7.92 21.87
N GLU A 144 5.28 -6.91 20.99
CA GLU A 144 5.79 -5.59 21.27
C GLU A 144 5.03 -4.54 20.46
N ARG A 145 4.89 -3.32 21.00
CA ARG A 145 4.30 -2.18 20.31
C ARG A 145 4.90 -0.88 20.81
N GLY A 146 4.99 0.10 19.93
CA GLY A 146 5.46 1.42 20.29
C GLY A 146 5.70 2.31 19.08
N GLU A 147 6.27 3.47 19.33
CA GLU A 147 6.77 4.36 18.30
C GLU A 147 7.89 3.64 17.54
N THR A 148 7.87 3.70 16.22
CA THR A 148 8.71 2.86 15.35
C THR A 148 10.19 3.02 15.65
N ARG A 149 10.68 4.26 15.79
CA ARG A 149 12.09 4.51 16.09
C ARG A 149 12.50 3.91 17.44
N SER A 150 11.67 4.08 18.47
CA SER A 150 11.92 3.55 19.81
C SER A 150 12.02 2.03 19.81
N VAL A 151 11.09 1.33 19.17
CA VAL A 151 11.06 -0.15 19.08
C VAL A 151 12.24 -0.69 18.28
N LEU A 152 12.64 0.00 17.21
CA LEU A 152 13.76 -0.44 16.38
C LEU A 152 15.13 -0.17 17.00
N HIS A 153 15.26 0.89 17.82
CA HIS A 153 16.54 1.22 18.49
C HIS A 153 16.74 0.50 19.82
N ASP A 154 15.70 0.34 20.62
CA ASP A 154 15.75 -0.29 21.95
C ASP A 154 14.62 -1.31 22.14
N PRO A 155 14.65 -2.42 21.36
CA PRO A 155 13.62 -3.46 21.44
C PRO A 155 13.63 -4.13 22.80
N GLN A 156 12.46 -4.23 23.42
CA GLN A 156 12.30 -4.81 24.76
C GLN A 156 12.01 -6.32 24.71
N HIS A 157 11.44 -6.81 23.60
CA HIS A 157 11.11 -8.21 23.44
C HIS A 157 12.20 -8.98 22.68
N ASP A 158 12.58 -10.17 23.14
CA ASP A 158 13.63 -11.01 22.54
C ASP A 158 13.40 -11.34 21.06
N TYR A 159 12.13 -11.55 20.68
CA TYR A 159 11.78 -11.79 19.28
C TYR A 159 12.02 -10.56 18.41
N THR A 160 11.73 -9.38 18.90
CA THR A 160 12.00 -8.11 18.18
C THR A 160 13.50 -7.92 17.97
N ARG A 161 14.32 -8.20 19.01
CA ARG A 161 15.79 -8.18 18.90
C ARG A 161 16.30 -9.13 17.83
N LEU A 162 15.72 -10.34 17.78
CA LEU A 162 16.08 -11.33 16.76
C LEU A 162 15.75 -10.83 15.35
N LEU A 163 14.54 -10.29 15.13
CA LEU A 163 14.11 -9.78 13.84
C LEU A 163 15.03 -8.64 13.35
N ILE A 164 15.38 -7.72 14.24
CA ILE A 164 16.27 -6.59 13.91
C ILE A 164 17.66 -7.12 13.58
N ALA A 165 18.24 -8.00 14.40
CA ALA A 165 19.56 -8.58 14.16
C ALA A 165 19.66 -9.33 12.82
N GLU A 166 18.59 -10.01 12.39
CA GLU A 166 18.53 -10.64 11.08
C GLU A 166 18.52 -9.62 9.92
N HIS A 167 17.98 -8.40 10.15
CA HIS A 167 17.88 -7.35 9.13
C HIS A 167 19.04 -6.35 9.16
N ASP A 168 19.79 -6.21 10.27
CA ASP A 168 20.96 -5.33 10.37
C ASP A 168 22.05 -5.67 9.34
N SER A 169 22.12 -6.92 8.91
CA SER A 169 22.96 -7.34 7.79
C SER A 169 22.59 -6.69 6.45
N TYR A 170 21.43 -6.05 6.34
CA TYR A 170 20.88 -5.42 5.14
C TYR A 170 20.83 -3.88 5.18
N GLY A 171 21.43 -3.23 6.20
CA GLY A 171 21.67 -1.78 6.20
C GLY A 171 20.56 -0.92 6.79
N LEU A 172 19.86 -1.40 7.81
CA LEU A 172 18.92 -0.63 8.63
C LEU A 172 19.52 0.62 9.26
N ASP A 173 20.84 0.62 9.56
CA ASP A 173 21.59 1.76 10.13
C ASP A 173 21.39 3.08 9.37
N LYS A 174 21.15 3.02 8.06
CA LYS A 174 20.91 4.22 7.24
C LYS A 174 19.58 4.92 7.54
N PHE A 175 18.59 4.17 8.02
CA PHE A 175 17.24 4.67 8.31
C PHE A 175 17.08 5.04 9.78
N LEU A 176 17.99 4.54 10.63
CA LEU A 176 17.98 4.76 12.07
C LEU A 176 18.93 5.88 12.51
N ALA A 177 19.79 6.42 11.61
CA ALA A 177 20.67 7.53 11.91
C ALA A 177 19.84 8.74 12.38
N PRO A 178 20.26 9.46 13.46
CA PRO A 178 19.59 10.68 13.86
C PRO A 178 19.67 11.69 12.72
N GLU A 179 18.53 12.35 12.41
CA GLU A 179 18.56 13.53 11.54
C GLU A 179 19.53 14.53 12.15
N GLU A 180 20.67 14.75 11.49
CA GLU A 180 21.57 15.84 11.86
C GLU A 180 20.75 17.13 11.76
N ALA A 181 20.51 17.74 12.93
CA ALA A 181 19.80 19.00 13.07
C ALA A 181 20.52 20.06 12.22
N SER A 182 19.88 20.47 11.15
CA SER A 182 20.26 21.64 10.34
C SER A 182 19.57 22.87 10.84
#